data_050a524f92435a2b7875b0d5b91b02a1
#
_entry.id   050a524f92435a2b7875b0d5b91b02a1
#
_cell.length_a   1.000
_cell.length_b   1.000
_cell.length_c   1.000
_cell.angle_alpha   90.00
_cell.angle_beta   90.00
_cell.angle_gamma   90.00
#
_symmetry.space_group_name_H-M   'P 1'
#
loop_
_entity.id
_entity.type
_entity.pdbx_description
1 polymer ?
#
loop_
_entity_poly.entity_id
_entity_poly.type
_entity_poly.pdbx_seq_one_letter_code
_entity_poly.pdbx_strand_id
1 'polypeptide(L)'
;YLGNFVNNEVHYYYPPVKPLGCHKFKLKISPHSPGISLPRVCILYAHQTMDPSLIELVTEKYEGIVIATMGAGSLPNAVNQCCLNMKIPTVYSKRTMDGMVPIANLPKGADTNSNFIIASGYLNPEKSRILLQLCLAGNYAMEEIRLVFRGVYGG
;
A
#
# COMPACT_ATOMS: atom_id res chain seq x y z
N TYR A 1 1.74 11.42 -8.87
CA TYR A 1 2.11 12.16 -10.08
C TYR A 1 1.44 11.54 -11.30
N LEU A 2 0.77 12.35 -12.12
CA LEU A 2 0.19 11.91 -13.39
C LEU A 2 1.19 12.06 -14.55
N GLY A 3 2.13 12.96 -14.41
CA GLY A 3 3.15 13.30 -15.38
C GLY A 3 4.05 14.42 -14.86
N ASN A 4 4.93 14.90 -15.70
CA ASN A 4 5.75 16.08 -15.44
C ASN A 4 5.71 17.03 -16.64
N PHE A 5 6.18 18.25 -16.41
CA PHE A 5 6.33 19.28 -17.44
C PHE A 5 7.83 19.51 -17.68
N VAL A 6 8.31 19.17 -18.87
CA VAL A 6 9.72 19.26 -19.25
C VAL A 6 9.80 19.92 -20.63
N ASN A 7 10.67 20.90 -20.77
CA ASN A 7 10.93 21.60 -22.06
C ASN A 7 9.65 22.11 -22.74
N ASN A 8 8.73 22.69 -21.97
CA ASN A 8 7.43 23.21 -22.45
C ASN A 8 6.47 22.11 -22.96
N GLU A 9 6.71 20.84 -22.64
CA GLU A 9 5.84 19.72 -23.00
C GLU A 9 5.36 18.97 -21.76
N VAL A 10 4.11 18.48 -21.82
CA VAL A 10 3.52 17.63 -20.77
C VAL A 10 3.79 16.18 -21.11
N HIS A 11 4.55 15.50 -20.23
CA HIS A 11 4.80 14.07 -20.32
C HIS A 11 3.94 13.33 -19.31
N TYR A 12 2.97 12.57 -19.79
CA TYR A 12 2.16 11.69 -18.92
C TYR A 12 2.87 10.36 -18.70
N TYR A 13 2.94 9.92 -17.44
CA TYR A 13 3.52 8.61 -17.10
C TYR A 13 2.59 7.45 -17.43
N TYR A 14 1.29 7.72 -17.48
CA TYR A 14 0.25 6.75 -17.88
C TYR A 14 -0.96 7.52 -18.42
N PRO A 15 -1.80 6.85 -19.25
CA PRO A 15 -3.00 7.50 -19.74
C PRO A 15 -3.89 7.93 -18.56
N PRO A 16 -4.58 9.08 -18.69
CA PRO A 16 -5.48 9.55 -17.65
C PRO A 16 -6.56 8.50 -17.41
N VAL A 17 -6.46 7.82 -16.28
CA VAL A 17 -7.46 6.85 -15.84
C VAL A 17 -8.62 7.64 -15.26
N LYS A 18 -9.84 7.42 -15.75
CA LYS A 18 -11.04 7.93 -15.07
C LYS A 18 -11.04 7.39 -13.65
N PRO A 19 -11.25 8.23 -12.62
CA PRO A 19 -11.40 7.74 -11.26
C PRO A 19 -12.46 6.63 -11.25
N LEU A 20 -12.11 5.46 -10.75
CA LEU A 20 -13.02 4.30 -10.65
C LEU A 20 -14.10 4.51 -9.57
N GLY A 21 -14.56 5.75 -9.41
CA GLY A 21 -15.58 6.10 -8.44
C GLY A 21 -15.04 6.45 -7.05
N CYS A 22 -15.90 7.02 -6.22
CA CYS A 22 -15.59 7.29 -4.82
C CYS A 22 -15.90 6.05 -3.98
N HIS A 23 -14.88 5.46 -3.36
CA HIS A 23 -15.11 4.43 -2.36
C HIS A 23 -15.67 5.07 -1.07
N LYS A 24 -16.84 4.59 -0.62
CA LYS A 24 -17.43 5.05 0.65
C LYS A 24 -16.93 4.15 1.78
N PHE A 25 -16.09 4.69 2.64
CA PHE A 25 -15.57 3.96 3.80
C PHE A 25 -16.65 3.74 4.87
N LYS A 26 -16.59 2.60 5.57
CA LYS A 26 -17.49 2.23 6.69
C LYS A 26 -17.18 3.03 7.98
N LEU A 27 -16.73 4.28 7.87
CA LEU A 27 -16.36 5.11 9.01
C LEU A 27 -17.60 5.80 9.57
N LYS A 28 -17.86 5.60 10.86
CA LYS A 28 -18.88 6.35 11.60
C LYS A 28 -18.24 7.63 12.15
N ILE A 29 -18.27 8.69 11.37
CA ILE A 29 -17.82 10.02 11.79
C ILE A 29 -19.05 10.82 12.20
N SER A 30 -19.13 11.20 13.49
CA SER A 30 -20.10 12.17 13.96
C SER A 30 -19.43 13.54 14.12
N PRO A 31 -20.10 14.65 13.73
CA PRO A 31 -19.57 16.01 13.94
C PRO A 31 -19.24 16.33 15.42
N HIS A 32 -19.84 15.57 16.34
CA HIS A 32 -19.67 15.73 17.79
C HIS A 32 -18.81 14.64 18.44
N SER A 33 -18.26 13.73 17.66
CA SER A 33 -17.35 12.70 18.22
C SER A 33 -15.99 13.32 18.52
N PRO A 34 -15.36 12.98 19.66
CA PRO A 34 -13.93 13.21 19.81
C PRO A 34 -13.22 12.55 18.64
N GLY A 35 -12.23 13.24 18.06
CA GLY A 35 -11.60 12.84 16.79
C GLY A 35 -11.29 11.33 16.69
N ILE A 36 -11.43 10.76 15.50
CA ILE A 36 -11.11 9.36 15.25
C ILE A 36 -9.60 9.20 15.38
N SER A 37 -9.17 8.37 16.32
CA SER A 37 -7.79 7.89 16.33
C SER A 37 -7.62 6.89 15.19
N LEU A 38 -6.83 7.26 14.17
CA LEU A 38 -6.53 6.35 13.07
C LEU A 38 -5.53 5.27 13.52
N PRO A 39 -5.69 4.02 13.04
CA PRO A 39 -4.73 2.95 13.25
C PRO A 39 -3.31 3.36 12.88
N ARG A 40 -2.33 2.85 13.61
CA ARG A 40 -0.93 3.17 13.39
C ARG A 40 -0.40 2.39 12.20
N VAL A 41 -0.07 3.08 11.12
CA VAL A 41 0.55 2.52 9.91
C VAL A 41 1.85 3.25 9.64
N CYS A 42 2.96 2.52 9.52
CA CYS A 42 4.26 3.09 9.16
C CYS A 42 4.58 2.92 7.69
N ILE A 43 5.57 3.69 7.22
CA ILE A 43 6.18 3.53 5.90
C ILE A 43 7.64 3.13 6.12
N LEU A 44 8.07 2.04 5.50
CA LEU A 44 9.46 1.60 5.45
C LEU A 44 9.98 1.76 4.02
N TYR A 45 11.14 2.39 3.86
CA TYR A 45 11.80 2.52 2.57
C TYR A 45 12.79 1.38 2.37
N ALA A 46 12.53 0.52 1.39
CA ALA A 46 13.37 -0.63 1.10
C ALA A 46 14.67 -0.22 0.38
N HIS A 47 15.73 -0.94 0.70
CA HIS A 47 17.01 -0.89 0.02
C HIS A 47 17.62 -2.30 -0.04
N GLN A 48 18.69 -2.49 -0.83
CA GLN A 48 19.25 -3.82 -1.10
C GLN A 48 19.72 -4.57 0.14
N THR A 49 20.21 -3.86 1.15
CA THR A 49 20.73 -4.41 2.41
C THR A 49 19.76 -4.22 3.57
N MET A 50 18.46 -4.07 3.30
CA MET A 50 17.46 -3.92 4.35
C MET A 50 17.41 -5.15 5.24
N ASP A 51 17.53 -4.92 6.55
CA ASP A 51 17.42 -5.97 7.56
C ASP A 51 15.96 -6.39 7.75
N PRO A 52 15.59 -7.66 7.51
CA PRO A 52 14.24 -8.17 7.73
C PRO A 52 13.73 -7.97 9.16
N SER A 53 14.61 -7.96 10.17
CA SER A 53 14.23 -7.78 11.56
C SER A 53 13.54 -6.45 11.85
N LEU A 54 13.78 -5.41 11.01
CA LEU A 54 13.06 -4.14 11.11
C LEU A 54 11.56 -4.31 10.90
N ILE A 55 11.14 -5.24 10.03
CA ILE A 55 9.73 -5.51 9.78
C ILE A 55 9.11 -6.16 11.01
N GLU A 56 9.80 -7.13 11.63
CA GLU A 56 9.32 -7.79 12.84
C GLU A 56 9.16 -6.80 14.00
N LEU A 57 10.14 -5.95 14.24
CA LEU A 57 10.08 -4.90 15.28
C LEU A 57 8.92 -3.92 15.09
N VAL A 58 8.61 -3.60 13.83
CA VAL A 58 7.50 -2.68 13.53
C VAL A 58 6.15 -3.31 13.86
N THR A 59 5.98 -4.62 13.69
CA THR A 59 4.69 -5.29 13.95
C THR A 59 4.26 -5.22 15.40
N GLU A 60 5.19 -5.02 16.34
CA GLU A 60 4.86 -4.87 17.76
C GLU A 60 4.12 -3.56 18.07
N LYS A 61 4.28 -2.54 17.22
CA LYS A 61 3.80 -1.17 17.49
C LYS A 61 2.83 -0.63 16.44
N TYR A 62 2.70 -1.28 15.30
CA TYR A 62 1.90 -0.82 14.18
C TYR A 62 0.89 -1.89 13.76
N GLU A 63 -0.26 -1.43 13.31
CA GLU A 63 -1.38 -2.27 12.85
C GLU A 63 -1.34 -2.54 11.34
N GLY A 64 -0.41 -1.89 10.64
CA GLY A 64 -0.15 -2.08 9.22
C GLY A 64 1.16 -1.47 8.78
N ILE A 65 1.70 -1.96 7.68
CA ILE A 65 2.98 -1.52 7.11
C ILE A 65 2.77 -1.18 5.64
N VAL A 66 3.42 -0.11 5.19
CA VAL A 66 3.60 0.18 3.77
C VAL A 66 5.09 0.10 3.48
N ILE A 67 5.50 -0.75 2.54
CA ILE A 67 6.88 -0.84 2.11
C ILE A 67 7.03 -0.10 0.78
N ALA A 68 7.80 0.98 0.79
CA ALA A 68 8.22 1.68 -0.41
C ALA A 68 9.29 0.83 -1.11
N THR A 69 8.88 -0.02 -2.06
CA THR A 69 9.71 -0.98 -2.75
C THR A 69 10.76 -0.33 -3.65
N MET A 70 11.79 -1.05 -4.05
CA MET A 70 12.89 -0.52 -4.88
C MET A 70 12.47 -0.20 -6.33
N GLY A 71 11.27 -0.62 -6.73
CA GLY A 71 10.69 -0.38 -8.04
C GLY A 71 9.23 -0.80 -8.05
N ALA A 72 8.84 -1.61 -9.01
CA ALA A 72 7.46 -2.11 -9.19
C ALA A 72 7.14 -3.33 -8.30
N GLY A 73 7.50 -3.29 -7.03
CA GLY A 73 7.27 -4.37 -6.06
C GLY A 73 8.54 -5.15 -5.68
N SER A 74 9.71 -4.75 -6.18
CA SER A 74 10.97 -5.47 -5.91
C SER A 74 11.47 -5.24 -4.50
N LEU A 75 11.79 -6.33 -3.80
CA LEU A 75 12.40 -6.37 -2.46
C LEU A 75 13.47 -7.47 -2.39
N PRO A 76 14.44 -7.39 -1.46
CA PRO A 76 15.34 -8.50 -1.17
C PRO A 76 14.57 -9.76 -0.76
N ASN A 77 15.08 -10.94 -1.15
CA ASN A 77 14.38 -12.20 -0.87
C ASN A 77 14.11 -12.43 0.62
N ALA A 78 15.05 -12.12 1.50
CA ALA A 78 14.85 -12.25 2.94
C ALA A 78 13.72 -11.36 3.46
N VAL A 79 13.60 -10.14 2.94
CA VAL A 79 12.50 -9.21 3.27
C VAL A 79 11.17 -9.75 2.75
N ASN A 80 11.13 -10.29 1.52
CA ASN A 80 9.92 -10.92 0.98
C ASN A 80 9.45 -12.10 1.84
N GLN A 81 10.38 -12.96 2.29
CA GLN A 81 10.04 -14.10 3.16
C GLN A 81 9.49 -13.64 4.52
N CYS A 82 10.10 -12.59 5.09
CA CYS A 82 9.58 -11.99 6.31
C CYS A 82 8.15 -11.47 6.11
N CYS A 83 7.88 -10.71 5.03
CA CYS A 83 6.56 -10.18 4.71
C CYS A 83 5.49 -11.26 4.50
N LEU A 84 5.84 -12.40 3.88
CA LEU A 84 4.91 -13.52 3.69
C LEU A 84 4.45 -14.14 5.01
N ASN A 85 5.27 -14.05 6.06
CA ASN A 85 4.97 -14.59 7.38
C ASN A 85 4.26 -13.59 8.31
N MET A 86 4.13 -12.32 7.91
CA MET A 86 3.47 -11.29 8.71
C MET A 86 1.98 -11.58 8.88
N LYS A 87 1.45 -11.13 10.02
CA LYS A 87 0.03 -11.24 10.38
C LYS A 87 -0.68 -9.89 10.42
N ILE A 88 -0.05 -8.85 9.90
CA ILE A 88 -0.63 -7.52 9.75
C ILE A 88 -0.62 -7.11 8.28
N PRO A 89 -1.58 -6.30 7.81
CA PRO A 89 -1.63 -5.82 6.45
C PRO A 89 -0.35 -5.12 6.02
N THR A 90 0.27 -5.62 4.96
CA THR A 90 1.54 -5.14 4.42
C THR A 90 1.37 -4.75 2.96
N VAL A 91 1.42 -3.45 2.68
CA VAL A 91 1.24 -2.91 1.34
C VAL A 91 2.59 -2.72 0.66
N TYR A 92 2.77 -3.34 -0.51
CA TYR A 92 3.89 -3.08 -1.39
C TYR A 92 3.56 -1.88 -2.28
N SER A 93 4.29 -0.79 -2.11
CA SER A 93 4.05 0.46 -2.83
C SER A 93 5.27 0.92 -3.60
N LYS A 94 5.03 1.61 -4.71
CA LYS A 94 6.11 2.18 -5.51
C LYS A 94 6.69 3.42 -4.84
N ARG A 95 8.01 3.59 -4.88
CA ARG A 95 8.66 4.88 -4.55
C ARG A 95 9.06 5.67 -5.78
N THR A 96 8.99 5.05 -6.97
CA THR A 96 9.24 5.71 -8.25
C THR A 96 8.11 6.67 -8.59
N MET A 97 8.40 7.70 -9.38
CA MET A 97 7.39 8.70 -9.80
C MET A 97 6.36 8.08 -10.74
N ASP A 98 6.81 7.23 -11.64
CA ASP A 98 6.03 6.51 -12.64
C ASP A 98 5.74 5.05 -12.25
N GLY A 99 5.01 4.33 -13.11
CA GLY A 99 4.70 2.92 -12.95
C GLY A 99 3.74 2.59 -11.81
N MET A 100 3.59 1.31 -11.53
CA MET A 100 2.71 0.78 -10.49
C MET A 100 3.30 -0.49 -9.85
N VAL A 101 2.75 -0.90 -8.72
CA VAL A 101 2.97 -2.24 -8.15
C VAL A 101 1.72 -3.08 -8.45
N PRO A 102 1.74 -3.94 -9.49
CA PRO A 102 0.63 -4.83 -9.79
C PRO A 102 0.69 -6.09 -8.93
N ILE A 103 -0.43 -6.80 -8.81
CA ILE A 103 -0.50 -8.08 -8.09
C ILE A 103 0.52 -9.10 -8.63
N ALA A 104 0.74 -9.12 -9.95
CA ALA A 104 1.67 -10.04 -10.59
C ALA A 104 3.14 -9.87 -10.15
N ASN A 105 3.49 -8.72 -9.56
CA ASN A 105 4.84 -8.44 -9.07
C ASN A 105 5.01 -8.71 -7.57
N LEU A 106 3.96 -9.15 -6.89
CA LEU A 106 4.06 -9.60 -5.51
C LEU A 106 4.88 -10.90 -5.41
N PRO A 107 5.48 -11.19 -4.26
CA PRO A 107 6.22 -12.45 -4.07
C PRO A 107 5.29 -13.65 -4.29
N LYS A 108 5.84 -14.76 -4.80
CA LYS A 108 5.09 -16.01 -4.97
C LYS A 108 4.46 -16.44 -3.65
N GLY A 109 3.16 -16.75 -3.68
CA GLY A 109 2.38 -17.06 -2.48
C GLY A 109 1.65 -15.87 -1.85
N ALA A 110 1.87 -14.65 -2.34
CA ALA A 110 1.16 -13.46 -1.85
C ALA A 110 -0.32 -13.41 -2.29
N ASP A 111 -0.72 -14.21 -3.27
CA ASP A 111 -2.08 -14.34 -3.78
C ASP A 111 -2.94 -15.33 -2.97
N THR A 112 -2.36 -16.00 -1.98
CA THR A 112 -3.10 -16.92 -1.12
C THR A 112 -3.87 -16.17 -0.03
N ASN A 113 -5.03 -16.69 0.36
CA ASN A 113 -5.85 -16.09 1.43
C ASN A 113 -5.19 -16.13 2.81
N SER A 114 -4.05 -16.80 2.93
CA SER A 114 -3.32 -16.97 4.19
C SER A 114 -2.31 -15.85 4.50
N ASN A 115 -1.99 -14.99 3.54
CA ASN A 115 -1.05 -13.90 3.75
C ASN A 115 -1.74 -12.53 3.84
N PHE A 116 -0.97 -11.51 4.25
CA PHE A 116 -1.45 -10.17 4.50
C PHE A 116 -0.84 -9.12 3.54
N ILE A 117 -0.31 -9.58 2.39
CA ILE A 117 0.32 -8.70 1.39
C ILE A 117 -0.72 -8.12 0.44
N ILE A 118 -0.53 -6.85 0.08
CA ILE A 118 -1.41 -6.04 -0.76
C ILE A 118 -0.56 -5.29 -1.79
N ALA A 119 -0.96 -5.30 -3.05
CA ALA A 119 -0.39 -4.45 -4.08
C ALA A 119 -1.03 -3.07 -4.06
N SER A 120 -0.22 -2.01 -4.14
CA SER A 120 -0.73 -0.63 -4.09
C SER A 120 -1.27 -0.11 -5.42
N GLY A 121 -1.05 -0.83 -6.53
CA GLY A 121 -1.31 -0.26 -7.85
C GLY A 121 -0.52 1.02 -8.09
N TYR A 122 -1.20 2.07 -8.50
CA TYR A 122 -0.60 3.38 -8.77
C TYR A 122 -0.32 4.25 -7.54
N LEU A 123 -0.76 3.84 -6.35
CA LEU A 123 -0.57 4.65 -5.15
C LEU A 123 0.90 4.70 -4.72
N ASN A 124 1.36 5.91 -4.37
CA ASN A 124 2.62 6.10 -3.69
C ASN A 124 2.49 5.69 -2.20
N PRO A 125 3.61 5.58 -1.46
CA PRO A 125 3.58 5.10 -0.08
C PRO A 125 2.69 5.92 0.85
N GLU A 126 2.67 7.25 0.72
CA GLU A 126 1.89 8.15 1.57
C GLU A 126 0.38 7.95 1.36
N LYS A 127 -0.05 7.86 0.11
CA LYS A 127 -1.46 7.59 -0.23
C LYS A 127 -1.87 6.19 0.16
N SER A 128 -1.00 5.19 -0.06
CA SER A 128 -1.21 3.81 0.37
C SER A 128 -1.39 3.71 1.89
N ARG A 129 -0.58 4.47 2.66
CA ARG A 129 -0.70 4.55 4.11
C ARG A 129 -2.05 5.09 4.55
N ILE A 130 -2.49 6.20 3.97
CA ILE A 130 -3.80 6.80 4.30
C ILE A 130 -4.93 5.83 3.95
N LEU A 131 -4.88 5.23 2.76
CA LEU A 131 -5.90 4.26 2.35
C LEU A 131 -5.98 3.06 3.30
N LEU A 132 -4.83 2.51 3.68
CA LEU A 132 -4.77 1.40 4.64
C LEU A 132 -5.31 1.81 6.01
N GLN A 133 -4.97 3.00 6.51
CA GLN A 133 -5.50 3.52 7.77
C GLN A 133 -7.03 3.63 7.75
N LEU A 134 -7.61 4.10 6.65
CA LEU A 134 -9.07 4.21 6.51
C LEU A 134 -9.75 2.83 6.45
N CYS A 135 -9.14 1.87 5.77
CA CYS A 135 -9.64 0.49 5.74
C CYS A 135 -9.60 -0.15 7.15
N LEU A 136 -8.49 -0.02 7.85
CA LEU A 136 -8.33 -0.55 9.21
C LEU A 136 -9.31 0.13 10.20
N ALA A 137 -9.44 1.45 10.14
CA ALA A 137 -10.40 2.19 10.96
C ALA A 137 -11.86 1.78 10.68
N GLY A 138 -12.16 1.34 9.46
CA GLY A 138 -13.45 0.80 9.06
C GLY A 138 -13.65 -0.68 9.38
N ASN A 139 -12.69 -1.33 10.04
CA ASN A 139 -12.67 -2.77 10.35
C ASN A 139 -12.89 -3.65 9.11
N TYR A 140 -12.22 -3.31 8.00
CA TYR A 140 -12.27 -4.09 6.77
C TYR A 140 -11.50 -5.41 6.93
N ALA A 141 -12.08 -6.51 6.46
CA ALA A 141 -11.36 -7.77 6.32
C ALA A 141 -10.28 -7.67 5.23
N MET A 142 -9.26 -8.54 5.26
CA MET A 142 -8.17 -8.52 4.28
C MET A 142 -8.63 -8.53 2.82
N GLU A 143 -9.64 -9.35 2.51
CA GLU A 143 -10.21 -9.42 1.16
C GLU A 143 -10.86 -8.09 0.76
N GLU A 144 -11.56 -7.43 1.67
CA GLU A 144 -12.16 -6.11 1.42
C GLU A 144 -11.07 -5.06 1.18
N ILE A 145 -9.96 -5.09 1.95
CA ILE A 145 -8.83 -4.19 1.77
C ILE A 145 -8.21 -4.40 0.38
N ARG A 146 -7.95 -5.65 -0.01
CA ARG A 146 -7.43 -5.97 -1.35
C ARG A 146 -8.35 -5.48 -2.46
N LEU A 147 -9.67 -5.65 -2.32
CA LEU A 147 -10.66 -5.17 -3.28
C LEU A 147 -10.66 -3.63 -3.38
N VAL A 148 -10.51 -2.92 -2.27
CA VAL A 148 -10.41 -1.45 -2.27
C VAL A 148 -9.17 -0.99 -3.04
N PHE A 149 -8.00 -1.59 -2.77
CA PHE A 149 -6.77 -1.25 -3.49
C PHE A 149 -6.88 -1.57 -4.97
N ARG A 150 -7.39 -2.76 -5.32
CA ARG A 150 -7.56 -3.21 -6.71
C ARG A 150 -8.61 -2.39 -7.46
N GLY A 151 -9.78 -2.20 -6.88
CA GLY A 151 -10.93 -1.59 -7.56
C GLY A 151 -10.76 -0.10 -7.83
N VAL A 152 -10.05 0.61 -6.97
CA VAL A 152 -9.93 2.08 -7.06
C VAL A 152 -8.59 2.50 -7.67
N TYR A 153 -7.53 1.74 -7.46
CA TYR A 153 -6.16 2.18 -7.78
C TYR A 153 -5.34 1.19 -8.61
N GLY A 154 -5.93 0.09 -9.07
CA GLY A 154 -5.31 -0.86 -9.98
C GLY A 154 -4.30 -1.82 -9.35
N GLY A 155 -4.30 -1.94 -8.02
CA GLY A 155 -3.45 -2.88 -7.27
C GLY A 155 -3.93 -4.32 -7.30
#